data_4641aac5fe0bfe3815ef9ea2540b844b
#
_entry.id   4641aac5fe0bfe3815ef9ea2540b844b
#
_cell.length_a   1.000
_cell.length_b   1.000
_cell.length_c   1.000
_cell.angle_alpha   90.00
_cell.angle_beta   90.00
_cell.angle_gamma   90.00
#
_symmetry.space_group_name_H-M   'P 1'
#
loop_
_entity.id
_entity.type
_entity.pdbx_description
1 polymer ?
#
loop_
_entity_poly.entity_id
_entity_poly.type
_entity_poly.pdbx_seq_one_letter_code
_entity_poly.pdbx_strand_id
1 'polypeptide(L)'
;KVKAGQKIGTVSDYNQHWKAKGFGMIEIGVFFVKKGSNKSWHACLGNYLAPTKRDSMLAVLTSVQMAWMAELSDPTLYDLGAQNPVVCLTNDDNTIAIP
;
A
#
# COMPACT_ATOMS: atom_id res chain seq x y z
N LYS A 1 -5.76 18.97 7.65
CA LYS A 1 -6.82 18.14 7.04
C LYS A 1 -6.78 18.32 5.53
N VAL A 2 -6.92 17.21 4.79
CA VAL A 2 -7.02 17.21 3.31
C VAL A 2 -8.45 16.91 2.90
N LYS A 3 -8.83 17.34 1.70
CA LYS A 3 -10.14 17.05 1.11
C LYS A 3 -10.02 15.88 0.14
N ALA A 4 -11.11 15.14 -0.06
CA ALA A 4 -11.16 14.12 -1.10
C ALA A 4 -10.84 14.73 -2.48
N GLY A 5 -9.96 14.07 -3.23
CA GLY A 5 -9.49 14.57 -4.53
C GLY A 5 -8.43 15.68 -4.49
N GLN A 6 -8.08 16.17 -3.30
CA GLN A 6 -7.02 17.16 -3.19
C GLN A 6 -5.66 16.54 -3.53
N LYS A 7 -4.94 17.18 -4.46
CA LYS A 7 -3.55 16.77 -4.75
C LYS A 7 -2.67 17.11 -3.54
N ILE A 8 -1.98 16.10 -3.01
CA ILE A 8 -1.10 16.23 -1.85
C ILE A 8 0.39 16.13 -2.22
N GLY A 9 0.68 15.74 -3.45
CA GLY A 9 2.05 15.60 -3.93
C GLY A 9 2.13 14.96 -5.30
N THR A 10 3.33 14.58 -5.67
CA THR A 10 3.64 13.79 -6.87
C THR A 10 4.48 12.59 -6.47
N VAL A 11 4.33 11.50 -7.21
CA VAL A 11 5.15 10.31 -7.01
C VAL A 11 6.61 10.65 -7.28
N SER A 12 7.51 10.16 -6.43
CA SER A 12 8.94 10.40 -6.57
C SER A 12 9.48 9.71 -7.84
N ASP A 13 10.30 10.44 -8.57
CA ASP A 13 11.01 9.97 -9.76
C ASP A 13 12.53 10.06 -9.61
N TYR A 14 13.03 10.09 -8.39
CA TYR A 14 14.45 10.26 -8.10
C TYR A 14 15.31 9.12 -8.66
N ASN A 15 14.77 7.93 -8.80
CA ASN A 15 15.46 6.79 -9.39
C ASN A 15 15.29 6.80 -10.90
N GLN A 16 16.31 7.23 -11.62
CA GLN A 16 16.29 7.39 -13.08
C GLN A 16 16.04 6.06 -13.82
N HIS A 17 16.51 4.94 -13.29
CA HIS A 17 16.28 3.63 -13.88
C HIS A 17 14.79 3.28 -13.90
N TRP A 18 14.11 3.43 -12.77
CA TRP A 18 12.66 3.15 -12.68
C TRP A 18 11.83 4.19 -13.40
N LYS A 19 12.25 5.46 -13.36
CA LYS A 19 11.61 6.54 -14.11
C LYS A 19 11.59 6.25 -15.61
N ALA A 20 12.69 5.79 -16.18
CA ALA A 20 12.77 5.45 -17.60
C ALA A 20 11.79 4.33 -18.02
N LYS A 21 11.39 3.49 -17.07
CA LYS A 21 10.42 2.41 -17.25
C LYS A 21 8.99 2.81 -16.87
N GLY A 22 8.75 4.06 -16.51
CA GLY A 22 7.44 4.57 -16.13
C GLY A 22 7.03 4.27 -14.68
N PHE A 23 7.96 3.82 -13.85
CA PHE A 23 7.70 3.59 -12.42
C PHE A 23 8.14 4.77 -11.56
N GLY A 24 7.34 5.04 -10.55
CA GLY A 24 7.71 5.89 -9.43
C GLY A 24 7.46 5.16 -8.13
N MET A 25 8.03 5.65 -7.04
CA MET A 25 7.84 5.06 -5.72
C MET A 25 6.99 5.97 -4.84
N ILE A 26 6.00 5.37 -4.21
CA ILE A 26 5.21 5.99 -3.14
C ILE A 26 4.99 4.96 -2.04
N GLU A 27 5.11 5.38 -0.81
CA GLU A 27 4.72 4.60 0.35
C GLU A 27 3.46 5.22 0.97
N ILE A 28 2.45 4.41 1.18
CA ILE A 28 1.20 4.84 1.80
C ILE A 28 0.94 3.93 2.99
N GLY A 29 0.79 4.53 4.16
CA GLY A 29 0.51 3.80 5.39
C GLY A 29 -0.54 4.48 6.25
N VAL A 30 -1.24 3.66 7.03
CA VAL A 30 -2.10 4.11 8.11
C VAL A 30 -1.44 3.72 9.42
N PHE A 31 -1.17 4.70 10.26
CA PHE A 31 -0.46 4.53 11.51
C PHE A 31 -1.35 4.88 12.69
N PHE A 32 -1.29 4.07 13.72
CA PHE A 32 -1.94 4.36 14.99
C PHE A 32 -0.90 4.46 16.10
N VAL A 33 -1.14 5.37 17.01
CA VAL A 33 -0.42 5.44 18.28
C VAL A 33 -1.42 5.08 19.38
N LYS A 34 -1.18 3.99 20.07
CA LYS A 34 -2.01 3.60 21.21
C LYS A 34 -1.73 4.53 22.39
N LYS A 35 -2.79 5.10 22.96
CA LYS A 35 -2.67 5.98 24.15
C LYS A 35 -1.91 5.26 25.26
N GLY A 36 -0.90 5.92 25.80
CA GLY A 36 -0.04 5.36 26.84
C GLY A 36 1.07 4.43 26.33
N SER A 37 1.24 4.30 25.01
CA SER A 37 2.33 3.58 24.38
C SER A 37 3.19 4.54 23.57
N ASN A 38 4.50 4.30 23.55
CA ASN A 38 5.43 4.99 22.64
C ASN A 38 5.64 4.22 21.32
N LYS A 39 4.84 3.19 21.07
CA LYS A 39 4.92 2.39 19.85
C LYS A 39 3.85 2.82 18.88
N SER A 40 4.24 2.93 17.62
CA SER A 40 3.33 3.10 16.48
C SER A 40 3.00 1.74 15.88
N TRP A 41 1.84 1.64 15.28
CA TRP A 41 1.34 0.43 14.67
C TRP A 41 0.92 0.72 13.24
N HIS A 42 1.33 -0.13 12.30
CA HIS A 42 0.82 -0.11 10.94
C HIS A 42 -0.50 -0.86 10.87
N ALA A 43 -1.49 -0.21 10.30
CA ALA A 43 -2.75 -0.87 9.98
C ALA A 43 -2.77 -1.29 8.51
N CYS A 44 -3.54 -2.32 8.22
CA CYS A 44 -3.80 -2.73 6.86
C CYS A 44 -4.57 -1.64 6.11
N LEU A 45 -3.95 -1.04 5.09
CA LEU A 45 -4.55 0.03 4.28
C LEU A 45 -5.90 -0.40 3.67
N GLY A 46 -6.01 -1.65 3.23
CA GLY A 46 -7.22 -2.18 2.59
C GLY A 46 -8.47 -2.12 3.48
N ASN A 47 -8.32 -2.09 4.81
CA ASN A 47 -9.44 -1.98 5.74
C ASN A 47 -9.95 -0.55 5.91
N TYR A 48 -9.19 0.45 5.47
CA TYR A 48 -9.50 1.88 5.64
C TYR A 48 -9.89 2.56 4.34
N LEU A 49 -10.02 1.82 3.26
CA LEU A 49 -10.53 2.34 2.00
C LEU A 49 -12.01 2.71 2.12
N ALA A 50 -12.40 3.83 1.52
CA ALA A 50 -13.79 4.25 1.48
C ALA A 50 -14.67 3.14 0.86
N PRO A 51 -15.78 2.74 1.48
CA PRO A 51 -16.58 1.60 1.02
C PRO A 51 -16.98 1.67 -0.46
N THR A 52 -17.34 2.85 -0.92
CA THR A 52 -17.76 3.09 -2.33
C THR A 52 -16.64 2.99 -3.35
N LYS A 53 -15.38 2.95 -2.91
CA LYS A 53 -14.18 2.90 -3.75
C LYS A 53 -13.32 1.68 -3.50
N ARG A 54 -13.68 0.89 -2.49
CA ARG A 54 -12.86 -0.21 -2.00
C ARG A 54 -12.46 -1.17 -3.13
N ASP A 55 -13.44 -1.73 -3.83
CA ASP A 55 -13.17 -2.78 -4.83
C ASP A 55 -12.34 -2.25 -5.99
N SER A 56 -12.65 -1.04 -6.46
CA SER A 56 -11.87 -0.42 -7.54
C SER A 56 -10.43 -0.11 -7.13
N MET A 57 -10.22 0.32 -5.89
CA MET A 57 -8.87 0.61 -5.40
C MET A 57 -8.08 -0.68 -5.13
N LEU A 58 -8.70 -1.72 -4.60
CA LEU A 58 -8.04 -3.02 -4.43
C LEU A 58 -7.63 -3.62 -5.77
N ALA A 59 -8.46 -3.49 -6.80
CA ALA A 59 -8.11 -3.92 -8.16
C ALA A 59 -6.90 -3.16 -8.72
N VAL A 60 -6.83 -1.85 -8.51
CA VAL A 60 -5.65 -1.04 -8.89
C VAL A 60 -4.40 -1.51 -8.15
N LEU A 61 -4.49 -1.72 -6.84
CA LEU A 61 -3.34 -2.18 -6.04
C LEU A 61 -2.85 -3.55 -6.50
N THR A 62 -3.76 -4.48 -6.80
CA THR A 62 -3.40 -5.78 -7.38
C THR A 62 -2.67 -5.61 -8.71
N SER A 63 -3.17 -4.75 -9.59
CA SER A 63 -2.55 -4.49 -10.89
C SER A 63 -1.13 -3.92 -10.74
N VAL A 64 -0.91 -3.05 -9.77
CA VAL A 64 0.42 -2.49 -9.48
C VAL A 64 1.37 -3.59 -8.99
N GLN A 65 0.92 -4.46 -8.08
CA GLN A 65 1.73 -5.59 -7.60
C GLN A 65 2.10 -6.52 -8.76
N MET A 66 1.14 -6.87 -9.61
CA MET A 66 1.39 -7.73 -10.78
C MET A 66 2.37 -7.11 -11.77
N ALA A 67 2.23 -5.80 -12.04
CA ALA A 67 3.15 -5.09 -12.91
C ALA A 67 4.57 -5.07 -12.34
N TRP A 68 4.72 -4.92 -11.03
CA TRP A 68 6.01 -4.95 -10.36
C TRP A 68 6.64 -6.35 -10.39
N MET A 69 5.86 -7.42 -10.14
CA MET A 69 6.31 -8.80 -10.27
C MET A 69 6.81 -9.09 -11.69
N ALA A 70 6.10 -8.61 -12.71
CA ALA A 70 6.48 -8.78 -14.11
C ALA A 70 7.78 -8.02 -14.44
N GLU A 71 7.94 -6.80 -13.94
CA GLU A 71 9.17 -6.00 -14.13
C GLU A 71 10.39 -6.68 -13.53
N LEU A 72 10.24 -7.26 -12.34
CA LEU A 72 11.34 -7.97 -11.66
C LEU A 72 11.52 -9.41 -12.17
N SER A 73 10.63 -9.90 -13.04
CA SER A 73 10.58 -11.31 -13.48
C SER A 73 10.51 -12.28 -12.29
N ASP A 74 9.83 -11.89 -11.22
CA ASP A 74 9.65 -12.67 -10.02
C ASP A 74 8.16 -12.85 -9.68
N PRO A 75 7.55 -13.96 -10.14
CA PRO A 75 6.14 -14.24 -9.86
C PRO A 75 5.88 -14.63 -8.39
N THR A 76 6.92 -14.79 -7.58
CA THR A 76 6.82 -15.20 -6.19
C THR A 76 6.99 -14.03 -5.21
N LEU A 77 7.25 -12.82 -5.72
CA LEU A 77 7.52 -11.63 -4.91
C LEU A 77 6.39 -11.31 -3.93
N TYR A 78 5.14 -11.51 -4.35
CA TYR A 78 3.96 -11.36 -3.52
C TYR A 78 3.15 -12.64 -3.51
N ASP A 79 2.82 -13.17 -2.34
CA ASP A 79 1.78 -14.18 -2.20
C ASP A 79 0.41 -13.52 -2.21
N LEU A 80 -0.13 -13.33 -3.42
CA LEU A 80 -1.42 -12.67 -3.59
C LEU A 80 -2.57 -13.47 -2.97
N GLY A 81 -2.42 -14.78 -2.84
CA GLY A 81 -3.42 -15.66 -2.22
C GLY A 81 -3.48 -15.52 -0.69
N ALA A 82 -2.36 -15.14 -0.06
CA ALA A 82 -2.28 -14.93 1.38
C ALA A 82 -2.78 -13.55 1.81
N GLN A 83 -2.95 -12.61 0.87
CA GLN A 83 -3.40 -11.25 1.17
C GLN A 83 -4.93 -11.19 1.30
N ASN A 84 -5.43 -10.73 2.44
CA ASN A 84 -6.87 -10.55 2.66
C ASN A 84 -7.13 -9.32 3.56
N PRO A 85 -7.57 -8.21 3.00
CA PRO A 85 -7.63 -7.90 1.56
C PRO A 85 -6.24 -7.66 0.96
N VAL A 86 -6.17 -7.42 -0.34
CA VAL A 86 -4.93 -7.05 -1.05
C VAL A 86 -4.16 -5.99 -0.26
N VAL A 87 -2.83 -6.12 -0.24
CA VAL A 87 -1.85 -5.33 0.54
C VAL A 87 -1.87 -5.60 2.05
N CYS A 88 -2.63 -6.56 2.51
CA CYS A 88 -2.69 -6.94 3.92
C CYS A 88 -2.10 -8.34 4.10
N LEU A 89 -1.09 -8.46 4.95
CA LEU A 89 -0.39 -9.72 5.20
C LEU A 89 -1.05 -10.60 6.26
N THR A 90 -2.09 -10.10 6.94
CA THR A 90 -2.79 -10.83 7.99
C THR A 90 -4.29 -10.65 7.87
N ASN A 91 -5.04 -11.67 8.25
CA ASN A 91 -6.50 -11.62 8.32
C ASN A 91 -6.99 -10.85 9.55
N ASP A 92 -6.10 -10.57 10.46
CA ASP A 92 -6.41 -9.86 11.69
C ASP A 92 -6.49 -8.36 11.46
N ASP A 93 -7.03 -7.65 12.41
CA ASP A 93 -7.13 -6.22 12.39
C ASP A 93 -5.81 -5.49 12.44
N ASN A 94 -4.60 -6.28 12.25
CA ASN A 94 -3.99 -5.75 11.60
C ASN A 94 -2.99 -4.72 11.88
N THR A 95 -2.47 -4.70 12.97
CA THR A 95 -1.42 -3.79 13.31
C THR A 95 -0.13 -4.56 13.47
N ILE A 96 0.80 -4.31 12.59
CA ILE A 96 2.18 -4.73 12.80
C ILE A 96 2.85 -3.65 13.64
N ALA A 97 3.43 -4.02 14.77
CA ALA A 97 4.23 -3.09 15.56
C ALA A 97 5.43 -2.65 14.73
N ILE A 98 5.58 -1.34 14.60
CA ILE A 98 6.80 -0.79 14.00
C ILE A 98 7.88 -0.82 15.09
N PRO A 99 9.02 -1.42 14.80
CA PRO A 99 10.15 -1.44 15.73
C PRO A 99 10.66 -0.05 16.06
#